data_64807277fa3be5451ccc8b031d3de964
#
_entry.id   64807277fa3be5451ccc8b031d3de964
#
_cell.length_a   1.000
_cell.length_b   1.000
_cell.length_c   1.000
_cell.angle_alpha   90.00
_cell.angle_beta   90.00
_cell.angle_gamma   90.00
#
_symmetry.space_group_name_H-M   'P 1'
#
loop_
_entity.id
_entity.type
_entity.pdbx_description
1 polymer ?
#
loop_
_entity_poly.entity_id
_entity_poly.type
_entity_poly.pdbx_seq_one_letter_code
_entity_poly.pdbx_strand_id
1 'polypeptide(L)'
;MTSFRKIVSLLFITVTAFSLGACSAINAQNKGDGYKPVNATPDAEGNALMLKGFDVVSYFVDNKDALGSPQFKSDYKGITFHFVSAAHKALFDKAPTKYLPEFGGYCANGIAYGIPWGGDGDTWKMIDGKLYIFGGHGSKDAFLLDEKTNLALANKYWQEEVSGSNSFIQRSKRMVIRVPHYKSGEELARLVAAAKAK
;
A
#
# COMPACT_ATOMS: atom_id res chain seq x y z
N MET A 1 -15.37 3.44 50.74
CA MET A 1 -14.18 2.86 50.09
C MET A 1 -14.48 1.80 49.03
N THR A 2 -15.68 1.24 48.95
CA THR A 2 -16.05 0.20 47.93
C THR A 2 -16.39 0.73 46.55
N SER A 3 -16.83 2.00 46.41
CA SER A 3 -17.21 2.57 45.12
C SER A 3 -16.01 2.92 44.25
N PHE A 4 -14.90 3.38 44.80
CA PHE A 4 -13.69 3.76 44.07
C PHE A 4 -12.98 2.55 43.43
N ARG A 5 -12.99 1.39 44.09
CA ARG A 5 -12.40 0.14 43.58
C ARG A 5 -13.17 -0.38 42.36
N LYS A 6 -14.50 -0.23 42.31
CA LYS A 6 -15.32 -0.67 41.17
C LYS A 6 -15.13 0.21 39.93
N ILE A 7 -14.91 1.51 40.12
CA ILE A 7 -14.64 2.46 39.01
C ILE A 7 -13.28 2.17 38.38
N VAL A 8 -12.25 1.91 39.21
CA VAL A 8 -10.90 1.57 38.71
C VAL A 8 -10.90 0.25 37.96
N SER A 9 -11.65 -0.78 38.45
CA SER A 9 -11.78 -2.05 37.72
C SER A 9 -12.53 -1.93 36.39
N LEU A 10 -13.54 -1.08 36.31
CA LEU A 10 -14.27 -0.83 35.05
C LEU A 10 -13.38 -0.09 34.03
N LEU A 11 -12.58 0.90 34.48
CA LEU A 11 -11.64 1.61 33.61
C LEU A 11 -10.56 0.66 33.06
N PHE A 12 -10.07 -0.27 33.88
CA PHE A 12 -9.05 -1.23 33.42
C PHE A 12 -9.60 -2.24 32.41
N ILE A 13 -10.85 -2.67 32.54
CA ILE A 13 -11.49 -3.59 31.58
C ILE A 13 -11.78 -2.89 30.24
N THR A 14 -12.18 -1.62 30.25
CA THR A 14 -12.42 -0.87 29.02
C THR A 14 -11.14 -0.55 28.26
N VAL A 15 -10.04 -0.24 28.93
CA VAL A 15 -8.74 0.01 28.28
C VAL A 15 -8.16 -1.27 27.69
N THR A 16 -8.31 -2.43 28.36
CA THR A 16 -7.84 -3.72 27.82
C THR A 16 -8.67 -4.19 26.64
N ALA A 17 -9.98 -3.97 26.62
CA ALA A 17 -10.83 -4.32 25.49
C ALA A 17 -10.53 -3.46 24.24
N PHE A 18 -10.20 -2.18 24.42
CA PHE A 18 -9.81 -1.29 23.32
C PHE A 18 -8.44 -1.66 22.72
N SER A 19 -7.50 -2.11 23.54
CA SER A 19 -6.17 -2.54 23.07
C SER A 19 -6.22 -3.87 22.29
N LEU A 20 -7.10 -4.79 22.66
CA LEU A 20 -7.28 -6.06 21.97
C LEU A 20 -7.97 -5.89 20.62
N GLY A 21 -8.93 -4.96 20.51
CA GLY A 21 -9.59 -4.62 19.26
C GLY A 21 -8.65 -3.95 18.26
N ALA A 22 -7.78 -3.05 18.71
CA ALA A 22 -6.79 -2.40 17.87
C ALA A 22 -5.74 -3.39 17.32
N CYS A 23 -5.26 -4.34 18.13
CA CYS A 23 -4.33 -5.37 17.69
C CYS A 23 -4.95 -6.31 16.63
N SER A 24 -6.23 -6.67 16.76
CA SER A 24 -6.90 -7.52 15.78
C SER A 24 -7.15 -6.82 14.44
N ALA A 25 -7.46 -5.52 14.45
CA ALA A 25 -7.60 -4.71 13.24
C ALA A 25 -6.25 -4.52 12.52
N ILE A 26 -5.16 -4.31 13.26
CA ILE A 26 -3.80 -4.21 12.72
C ILE A 26 -3.37 -5.54 12.07
N ASN A 27 -3.70 -6.66 12.69
CA ASN A 27 -3.42 -8.00 12.15
C ASN A 27 -4.31 -8.34 10.94
N ALA A 28 -5.53 -7.80 10.85
CA ALA A 28 -6.43 -8.04 9.73
C ALA A 28 -5.89 -7.43 8.43
N GLN A 29 -5.21 -6.28 8.48
CA GLN A 29 -4.60 -5.64 7.31
C GLN A 29 -3.45 -6.46 6.69
N ASN A 30 -2.89 -7.41 7.44
CA ASN A 30 -1.75 -8.23 7.03
C ASN A 30 -2.10 -9.71 6.89
N LYS A 31 -3.39 -10.06 6.71
CA LYS A 31 -3.80 -11.41 6.37
C LYS A 31 -3.41 -11.72 4.92
N GLY A 32 -2.47 -12.55 4.72
CA GLY A 32 -2.05 -13.06 3.43
C GLY A 32 -0.81 -13.89 3.60
N ASP A 33 -0.81 -15.10 3.10
CA ASP A 33 0.32 -16.00 3.22
C ASP A 33 1.41 -15.59 2.23
N GLY A 34 2.43 -14.90 2.73
CA GLY A 34 3.66 -14.58 2.00
C GLY A 34 3.55 -13.45 0.95
N TYR A 35 2.46 -12.64 0.93
CA TYR A 35 2.37 -11.41 0.14
C TYR A 35 2.07 -10.22 1.05
N LYS A 36 3.03 -9.90 1.92
CA LYS A 36 2.91 -8.86 2.94
C LYS A 36 4.16 -7.99 3.01
N PRO A 37 3.98 -6.71 3.40
CA PRO A 37 2.72 -5.99 3.49
C PRO A 37 2.16 -5.66 2.10
N VAL A 38 0.85 -5.44 2.01
CA VAL A 38 0.14 -5.17 0.75
C VAL A 38 -0.86 -4.03 0.93
N ASN A 39 -1.01 -3.19 -0.09
CA ASN A 39 -1.98 -2.10 -0.14
C ASN A 39 -3.36 -2.65 -0.56
N ALA A 40 -3.99 -3.36 0.37
CA ALA A 40 -5.34 -3.88 0.22
C ALA A 40 -6.27 -3.24 1.26
N THR A 41 -7.51 -3.03 0.88
CA THR A 41 -8.58 -2.49 1.73
C THR A 41 -9.69 -3.53 1.87
N PRO A 42 -10.44 -3.57 3.00
CA PRO A 42 -11.60 -4.41 3.10
C PRO A 42 -12.62 -4.08 2.00
N ASP A 43 -13.14 -5.09 1.32
CA ASP A 43 -14.33 -4.97 0.47
C ASP A 43 -15.62 -5.12 1.30
N ALA A 44 -16.79 -5.16 0.65
CA ALA A 44 -18.09 -5.29 1.33
C ALA A 44 -18.24 -6.63 2.07
N GLU A 45 -17.56 -7.67 1.62
CA GLU A 45 -17.54 -9.00 2.23
C GLU A 45 -16.41 -9.16 3.27
N GLY A 46 -15.58 -8.13 3.47
CA GLY A 46 -14.46 -8.14 4.40
C GLY A 46 -13.19 -8.80 3.86
N ASN A 47 -13.11 -9.08 2.55
CA ASN A 47 -11.89 -9.58 1.92
C ASN A 47 -10.86 -8.43 1.75
N ALA A 48 -9.59 -8.79 1.73
CA ALA A 48 -8.52 -7.83 1.46
C ALA A 48 -8.42 -7.56 -0.05
N LEU A 49 -9.06 -6.49 -0.52
CA LEU A 49 -9.14 -6.13 -1.94
C LEU A 49 -7.93 -5.30 -2.38
N MET A 50 -7.19 -5.79 -3.36
CA MET A 50 -6.02 -5.12 -3.95
C MET A 50 -6.41 -3.80 -4.62
N LEU A 51 -5.68 -2.73 -4.30
CA LEU A 51 -5.80 -1.41 -4.94
C LEU A 51 -7.25 -0.91 -5.07
N LYS A 52 -8.09 -1.18 -4.06
CA LYS A 52 -9.52 -0.79 -4.07
C LYS A 52 -10.31 -1.36 -5.27
N GLY A 53 -9.84 -2.46 -5.86
CA GLY A 53 -10.50 -3.14 -6.97
C GLY A 53 -10.05 -2.73 -8.37
N PHE A 54 -9.01 -1.92 -8.51
CA PHE A 54 -8.40 -1.69 -9.83
C PHE A 54 -7.82 -2.99 -10.40
N ASP A 55 -8.07 -3.22 -11.68
CA ASP A 55 -7.63 -4.41 -12.42
C ASP A 55 -6.13 -4.36 -12.69
N VAL A 56 -5.38 -5.21 -12.00
CA VAL A 56 -3.92 -5.23 -12.15
C VAL A 56 -3.45 -5.68 -13.53
N VAL A 57 -4.28 -6.39 -14.30
CA VAL A 57 -3.96 -6.84 -15.67
C VAL A 57 -4.09 -5.70 -16.68
N SER A 58 -5.05 -4.77 -16.48
CA SER A 58 -5.27 -3.63 -17.38
C SER A 58 -4.03 -2.78 -17.61
N TYR A 59 -3.21 -2.56 -16.59
CA TYR A 59 -1.97 -1.78 -16.72
C TYR A 59 -0.99 -2.40 -17.72
N PHE A 60 -0.92 -3.73 -17.79
CA PHE A 60 0.01 -4.46 -18.64
C PHE A 60 -0.53 -4.72 -20.06
N VAL A 61 -1.83 -4.93 -20.17
CA VAL A 61 -2.47 -5.36 -21.43
C VAL A 61 -3.06 -4.17 -22.18
N ASP A 62 -3.77 -3.29 -21.46
CA ASP A 62 -4.49 -2.16 -22.04
C ASP A 62 -3.73 -0.84 -21.90
N ASN A 63 -2.62 -0.82 -21.13
CA ASN A 63 -1.86 0.37 -20.77
C ASN A 63 -2.74 1.48 -20.16
N LYS A 64 -3.67 1.09 -19.31
CA LYS A 64 -4.59 2.00 -18.60
C LYS A 64 -4.97 1.45 -17.22
N ASP A 65 -5.35 2.33 -16.32
CA ASP A 65 -6.07 1.98 -15.11
C ASP A 65 -7.55 1.70 -15.45
N ALA A 66 -8.10 0.71 -14.81
CA ALA A 66 -9.52 0.38 -14.94
C ALA A 66 -10.03 -0.28 -13.67
N LEU A 67 -11.22 0.13 -13.24
CA LEU A 67 -11.87 -0.49 -12.09
C LEU A 67 -12.46 -1.84 -12.50
N GLY A 68 -12.05 -2.90 -11.81
CA GLY A 68 -12.58 -4.25 -12.00
C GLY A 68 -13.97 -4.43 -11.41
N SER A 69 -14.62 -5.52 -11.76
CA SER A 69 -15.93 -5.93 -11.26
C SER A 69 -15.78 -7.10 -10.29
N PRO A 70 -16.53 -7.15 -9.17
CA PRO A 70 -16.56 -8.31 -8.28
C PRO A 70 -17.10 -9.58 -8.97
N GLN A 71 -17.73 -9.45 -10.14
CA GLN A 71 -18.13 -10.58 -10.98
C GLN A 71 -16.94 -11.38 -11.50
N PHE A 72 -15.82 -10.70 -11.77
CA PHE A 72 -14.57 -11.31 -12.24
C PHE A 72 -13.51 -11.12 -11.16
N LYS A 73 -13.45 -12.04 -10.20
CA LYS A 73 -12.50 -11.96 -9.08
C LYS A 73 -11.65 -13.22 -8.97
N SER A 74 -10.45 -13.07 -8.43
CA SER A 74 -9.57 -14.17 -8.02
C SER A 74 -8.95 -13.86 -6.68
N ASP A 75 -8.66 -14.91 -5.92
CA ASP A 75 -7.91 -14.82 -4.69
C ASP A 75 -6.49 -15.36 -4.91
N TYR A 76 -5.51 -14.56 -4.54
CA TYR A 76 -4.12 -14.95 -4.59
C TYR A 76 -3.42 -14.58 -3.28
N LYS A 77 -2.89 -15.58 -2.58
CA LYS A 77 -2.21 -15.43 -1.28
C LYS A 77 -3.03 -14.65 -0.24
N GLY A 78 -4.36 -14.90 -0.20
CA GLY A 78 -5.28 -14.25 0.72
C GLY A 78 -5.61 -12.79 0.38
N ILE A 79 -5.31 -12.36 -0.83
CA ILE A 79 -5.68 -11.06 -1.38
C ILE A 79 -6.63 -11.26 -2.54
N THR A 80 -7.74 -10.52 -2.54
CA THR A 80 -8.76 -10.52 -3.60
C THR A 80 -8.39 -9.50 -4.67
N PHE A 81 -8.53 -9.91 -5.92
CA PHE A 81 -8.31 -9.08 -7.12
C PHE A 81 -9.59 -9.03 -7.94
N HIS A 82 -9.96 -7.85 -8.43
CA HIS A 82 -11.06 -7.66 -9.36
C HIS A 82 -10.54 -7.38 -10.77
N PHE A 83 -11.28 -7.84 -11.77
CA PHE A 83 -10.90 -7.69 -13.19
C PHE A 83 -12.05 -7.09 -13.99
N VAL A 84 -11.74 -6.42 -15.08
CA VAL A 84 -12.73 -5.85 -15.99
C VAL A 84 -13.45 -6.92 -16.82
N SER A 85 -12.86 -8.12 -16.95
CA SER A 85 -13.39 -9.20 -17.79
C SER A 85 -12.94 -10.59 -17.34
N ALA A 86 -13.63 -11.62 -17.79
CA ALA A 86 -13.21 -13.02 -17.66
C ALA A 86 -11.86 -13.29 -18.33
N ALA A 87 -11.53 -12.58 -19.41
CA ALA A 87 -10.25 -12.71 -20.11
C ALA A 87 -9.08 -12.22 -19.24
N HIS A 88 -9.21 -11.04 -18.58
CA HIS A 88 -8.19 -10.53 -17.67
C HIS A 88 -8.03 -11.45 -16.44
N LYS A 89 -9.15 -11.91 -15.88
CA LYS A 89 -9.12 -12.92 -14.82
C LYS A 89 -8.31 -14.16 -15.23
N ALA A 90 -8.56 -14.70 -16.41
CA ALA A 90 -7.86 -15.90 -16.91
C ALA A 90 -6.35 -15.63 -17.11
N LEU A 91 -5.97 -14.43 -17.58
CA LEU A 91 -4.56 -14.03 -17.67
C LEU A 91 -3.88 -13.96 -16.31
N PHE A 92 -4.56 -13.39 -15.32
CA PHE A 92 -4.07 -13.34 -13.95
C PHE A 92 -3.92 -14.75 -13.36
N ASP A 93 -4.95 -15.59 -13.45
CA ASP A 93 -4.95 -16.93 -12.87
C ASP A 93 -3.82 -17.81 -13.45
N LYS A 94 -3.48 -17.60 -14.73
CA LYS A 94 -2.38 -18.30 -15.40
C LYS A 94 -1.01 -17.88 -14.89
N ALA A 95 -0.82 -16.60 -14.55
CA ALA A 95 0.49 -16.05 -14.17
C ALA A 95 0.33 -14.88 -13.17
N PRO A 96 -0.15 -15.10 -11.94
CA PRO A 96 -0.46 -14.01 -11.00
C PRO A 96 0.73 -13.11 -10.73
N THR A 97 1.92 -13.69 -10.52
CA THR A 97 3.14 -12.93 -10.18
C THR A 97 3.56 -11.92 -11.24
N LYS A 98 3.16 -12.13 -12.50
CA LYS A 98 3.44 -11.19 -13.61
C LYS A 98 2.75 -9.85 -13.43
N TYR A 99 1.56 -9.84 -12.83
CA TYR A 99 0.67 -8.69 -12.77
C TYR A 99 0.64 -8.00 -11.40
N LEU A 100 1.41 -8.52 -10.43
CA LEU A 100 1.47 -7.90 -9.11
C LEU A 100 2.20 -6.56 -9.19
N PRO A 101 1.68 -5.51 -8.53
CA PRO A 101 2.40 -4.26 -8.42
C PRO A 101 3.62 -4.42 -7.51
N GLU A 102 4.70 -3.73 -7.87
CA GLU A 102 5.88 -3.64 -7.01
C GLU A 102 5.53 -3.02 -5.65
N PHE A 103 6.30 -3.36 -4.66
CA PHE A 103 6.10 -2.88 -3.28
C PHE A 103 4.71 -3.18 -2.71
N GLY A 104 4.08 -4.28 -3.14
CA GLY A 104 2.74 -4.65 -2.72
C GLY A 104 1.66 -3.62 -3.05
N GLY A 105 1.88 -2.76 -4.04
CA GLY A 105 0.95 -1.69 -4.42
C GLY A 105 0.97 -0.47 -3.50
N TYR A 106 1.92 -0.37 -2.56
CA TYR A 106 2.15 0.87 -1.83
C TYR A 106 2.74 1.96 -2.73
N CYS A 107 2.61 3.21 -2.29
CA CYS A 107 3.18 4.35 -2.98
C CYS A 107 4.71 4.22 -3.09
N ALA A 108 5.25 4.08 -4.31
CA ALA A 108 6.67 3.90 -4.55
C ALA A 108 7.51 5.06 -3.99
N ASN A 109 7.02 6.31 -4.07
CA ASN A 109 7.68 7.46 -3.46
C ASN A 109 7.72 7.36 -1.92
N GLY A 110 6.65 6.84 -1.31
CA GLY A 110 6.63 6.56 0.14
C GLY A 110 7.66 5.50 0.53
N ILE A 111 7.76 4.42 -0.27
CA ILE A 111 8.73 3.35 -0.03
C ILE A 111 10.17 3.86 -0.15
N ALA A 112 10.47 4.83 -1.02
CA ALA A 112 11.79 5.46 -1.09
C ALA A 112 12.21 6.14 0.23
N TYR A 113 11.28 6.39 1.13
CA TYR A 113 11.51 6.86 2.51
C TYR A 113 11.31 5.77 3.57
N GLY A 114 11.11 4.52 3.18
CA GLY A 114 10.79 3.41 4.07
C GLY A 114 9.37 3.50 4.68
N ILE A 115 8.48 4.27 4.07
CA ILE A 115 7.12 4.52 4.57
C ILE A 115 6.10 3.88 3.64
N PRO A 116 5.42 2.80 4.04
CA PRO A 116 4.37 2.16 3.24
C PRO A 116 3.07 2.99 3.25
N TRP A 117 3.07 4.16 2.61
CA TRP A 117 1.87 4.96 2.34
C TRP A 117 0.99 4.25 1.31
N GLY A 118 -0.33 4.41 1.43
CA GLY A 118 -1.28 3.89 0.45
C GLY A 118 -0.98 4.42 -0.96
N GLY A 119 -1.18 3.57 -1.95
CA GLY A 119 -1.12 3.91 -3.36
C GLY A 119 -2.53 4.00 -3.94
N ASP A 120 -2.73 4.84 -4.94
CA ASP A 120 -3.97 5.02 -5.67
C ASP A 120 -3.86 4.36 -7.06
N GLY A 121 -4.81 3.49 -7.39
CA GLY A 121 -4.77 2.68 -8.61
C GLY A 121 -4.80 3.50 -9.91
N ASP A 122 -5.30 4.72 -9.89
CA ASP A 122 -5.31 5.66 -11.00
C ASP A 122 -3.99 6.43 -11.20
N THR A 123 -3.05 6.27 -10.28
CA THR A 123 -1.75 6.97 -10.31
C THR A 123 -0.60 5.97 -10.34
N TRP A 124 -0.16 5.64 -11.52
CA TRP A 124 0.78 4.55 -11.77
C TRP A 124 1.83 4.89 -12.84
N LYS A 125 2.85 4.04 -12.94
CA LYS A 125 3.84 4.03 -14.03
C LYS A 125 4.40 2.63 -14.23
N MET A 126 4.58 2.24 -15.49
CA MET A 126 5.41 1.09 -15.86
C MET A 126 6.87 1.54 -15.98
N ILE A 127 7.77 0.86 -15.27
CA ILE A 127 9.22 1.05 -15.35
C ILE A 127 9.83 -0.34 -15.54
N ASP A 128 10.56 -0.55 -16.63
CA ASP A 128 11.21 -1.82 -16.97
C ASP A 128 10.26 -3.04 -16.90
N GLY A 129 9.01 -2.87 -17.40
CA GLY A 129 7.98 -3.90 -17.41
C GLY A 129 7.35 -4.24 -16.07
N LYS A 130 7.61 -3.43 -15.04
CA LYS A 130 7.07 -3.56 -13.69
C LYS A 130 6.11 -2.44 -13.36
N LEU A 131 5.03 -2.76 -12.64
CA LEU A 131 4.00 -1.81 -12.25
C LEU A 131 4.34 -1.14 -10.92
N TYR A 132 4.45 0.18 -10.93
CA TYR A 132 4.61 1.02 -9.74
C TYR A 132 3.38 1.88 -9.52
N ILE A 133 2.91 1.89 -8.27
CA ILE A 133 1.75 2.68 -7.83
C ILE A 133 2.23 3.86 -7.00
N PHE A 134 1.49 4.98 -7.06
CA PHE A 134 1.80 6.19 -6.31
C PHE A 134 0.57 6.68 -5.53
N GLY A 135 0.78 7.46 -4.49
CA GLY A 135 -0.29 8.06 -3.68
C GLY A 135 -0.74 9.41 -4.23
N GLY A 136 -1.00 9.47 -5.55
CA GLY A 136 -1.42 10.66 -6.28
C GLY A 136 -0.33 11.29 -7.16
N HIS A 137 -0.78 12.15 -8.10
CA HIS A 137 0.07 12.73 -9.16
C HIS A 137 1.29 13.49 -8.61
N GLY A 138 1.13 14.29 -7.55
CA GLY A 138 2.25 15.02 -6.94
C GLY A 138 3.32 14.09 -6.39
N SER A 139 2.92 12.94 -5.85
CA SER A 139 3.83 11.91 -5.36
C SER A 139 4.58 11.22 -6.51
N LYS A 140 3.88 10.93 -7.62
CA LYS A 140 4.49 10.40 -8.84
C LYS A 140 5.48 11.39 -9.45
N ASP A 141 5.08 12.64 -9.62
CA ASP A 141 5.95 13.68 -10.18
C ASP A 141 7.21 13.86 -9.34
N ALA A 142 7.08 13.87 -8.00
CA ALA A 142 8.22 13.97 -7.09
C ALA A 142 9.19 12.77 -7.23
N PHE A 143 8.66 11.56 -7.36
CA PHE A 143 9.48 10.37 -7.60
C PHE A 143 10.25 10.46 -8.91
N LEU A 144 9.62 10.97 -9.97
CA LEU A 144 10.20 11.08 -11.30
C LEU A 144 11.23 12.20 -11.45
N LEU A 145 11.37 13.12 -10.48
CA LEU A 145 12.45 14.12 -10.48
C LEU A 145 13.84 13.47 -10.48
N ASP A 146 13.97 12.33 -9.82
CA ASP A 146 15.17 11.49 -9.85
C ASP A 146 14.77 10.01 -9.74
N GLU A 147 14.14 9.50 -10.82
CA GLU A 147 13.59 8.15 -10.87
C GLU A 147 14.62 7.09 -10.47
N LYS A 148 15.83 7.20 -10.98
CA LYS A 148 16.88 6.21 -10.74
C LYS A 148 17.27 6.12 -9.26
N THR A 149 17.53 7.25 -8.62
CA THR A 149 17.88 7.29 -7.20
C THR A 149 16.70 6.86 -6.33
N ASN A 150 15.51 7.36 -6.61
CA ASN A 150 14.32 7.04 -5.84
C ASN A 150 13.93 5.56 -5.96
N LEU A 151 14.11 4.95 -7.15
CA LEU A 151 13.89 3.52 -7.36
C LEU A 151 14.91 2.68 -6.58
N ALA A 152 16.18 3.07 -6.57
CA ALA A 152 17.22 2.39 -5.79
C ALA A 152 16.93 2.46 -4.28
N LEU A 153 16.52 3.63 -3.77
CA LEU A 153 16.14 3.81 -2.38
C LEU A 153 14.87 3.00 -2.03
N ALA A 154 13.86 3.00 -2.90
CA ALA A 154 12.65 2.23 -2.69
C ALA A 154 12.94 0.73 -2.62
N ASN A 155 13.73 0.19 -3.53
CA ASN A 155 14.16 -1.21 -3.48
C ASN A 155 14.93 -1.54 -2.21
N LYS A 156 15.88 -0.68 -1.80
CA LYS A 156 16.63 -0.84 -0.56
C LYS A 156 15.70 -0.92 0.65
N TYR A 157 14.85 0.09 0.86
CA TYR A 157 13.97 0.12 2.04
C TYR A 157 12.89 -0.94 2.00
N TRP A 158 12.42 -1.32 0.81
CA TRP A 158 11.52 -2.45 0.70
C TRP A 158 12.14 -3.73 1.23
N GLN A 159 13.37 -4.03 0.81
CA GLN A 159 14.07 -5.26 1.22
C GLN A 159 14.52 -5.24 2.69
N GLU A 160 15.05 -4.12 3.15
CA GLU A 160 15.67 -4.03 4.47
C GLU A 160 14.65 -3.80 5.60
N GLU A 161 13.51 -3.15 5.32
CA GLU A 161 12.64 -2.67 6.39
C GLU A 161 11.16 -2.94 6.21
N VAL A 162 10.64 -2.90 4.97
CA VAL A 162 9.20 -2.90 4.74
C VAL A 162 8.67 -4.31 4.46
N SER A 163 9.34 -5.06 3.60
CA SER A 163 8.94 -6.42 3.27
C SER A 163 8.94 -7.31 4.51
N GLY A 164 7.83 -8.03 4.73
CA GLY A 164 7.65 -8.87 5.91
C GLY A 164 7.33 -8.12 7.23
N SER A 165 7.34 -6.78 7.21
CA SER A 165 6.99 -5.98 8.39
C SER A 165 5.47 -5.74 8.50
N ASN A 166 5.04 -5.23 9.66
CA ASN A 166 3.70 -4.66 9.81
C ASN A 166 3.71 -3.22 9.28
N SER A 167 2.90 -2.94 8.24
CA SER A 167 2.87 -1.63 7.57
C SER A 167 2.51 -0.47 8.50
N PHE A 168 1.64 -0.69 9.48
CA PHE A 168 1.28 0.35 10.46
C PHE A 168 2.46 0.67 11.39
N ILE A 169 3.13 -0.35 11.91
CA ILE A 169 4.30 -0.19 12.80
C ILE A 169 5.44 0.46 12.02
N GLN A 170 5.73 0.01 10.82
CA GLN A 170 6.79 0.58 9.98
C GLN A 170 6.52 2.05 9.63
N ARG A 171 5.28 2.40 9.30
CA ARG A 171 4.85 3.78 9.07
C ARG A 171 5.06 4.65 10.31
N SER A 172 4.60 4.17 11.48
CA SER A 172 4.75 4.87 12.76
C SER A 172 6.22 5.09 13.11
N LYS A 173 7.06 4.07 12.95
CA LYS A 173 8.51 4.17 13.11
C LYS A 173 9.11 5.30 12.26
N ARG A 174 8.75 5.36 10.98
CA ARG A 174 9.32 6.32 10.04
C ARG A 174 8.73 7.74 10.14
N MET A 175 7.56 7.89 10.74
CA MET A 175 7.06 9.21 11.11
C MET A 175 7.87 9.86 12.24
N VAL A 176 8.42 9.04 13.15
CA VAL A 176 9.26 9.51 14.26
C VAL A 176 10.73 9.56 13.87
N ILE A 177 11.25 8.48 13.27
CA ILE A 177 12.66 8.33 12.87
C ILE A 177 12.73 8.42 11.35
N ARG A 178 12.87 9.63 10.83
CA ARG A 178 12.95 9.89 9.40
C ARG A 178 14.29 9.46 8.82
N VAL A 179 14.29 9.09 7.54
CA VAL A 179 15.52 8.82 6.80
C VAL A 179 16.29 10.13 6.54
N PRO A 180 17.62 10.10 6.38
CA PRO A 180 18.42 11.34 6.20
C PRO A 180 18.03 12.19 4.99
N HIS A 181 17.56 11.55 3.91
CA HIS A 181 17.13 12.20 2.66
C HIS A 181 15.63 12.53 2.62
N TYR A 182 14.93 12.42 3.75
CA TYR A 182 13.49 12.71 3.82
C TYR A 182 13.20 14.15 3.38
N LYS A 183 12.18 14.27 2.52
CA LYS A 183 11.58 15.55 2.14
C LYS A 183 10.11 15.55 2.47
N SER A 184 9.62 16.65 2.99
CA SER A 184 8.18 16.82 3.25
C SER A 184 7.38 16.92 1.94
N GLY A 185 6.07 16.67 2.00
CA GLY A 185 5.20 16.83 0.82
C GLY A 185 5.24 18.25 0.25
N GLU A 186 5.33 19.27 1.11
CA GLU A 186 5.45 20.67 0.69
C GLU A 186 6.78 20.97 -0.02
N GLU A 187 7.89 20.42 0.50
CA GLU A 187 9.21 20.55 -0.12
C GLU A 187 9.22 19.86 -1.49
N LEU A 188 8.67 18.64 -1.60
CA LEU A 188 8.55 17.93 -2.86
C LEU A 188 7.68 18.70 -3.87
N ALA A 189 6.57 19.27 -3.43
CA ALA A 189 5.70 20.07 -4.30
C ALA A 189 6.43 21.30 -4.86
N ARG A 190 7.26 21.97 -4.05
CA ARG A 190 8.09 23.10 -4.50
C ARG A 190 9.13 22.64 -5.53
N LEU A 191 9.80 21.51 -5.31
CA LEU A 191 10.77 20.95 -6.26
C LEU A 191 10.12 20.58 -7.58
N VAL A 192 8.93 19.96 -7.57
CA VAL A 192 8.18 19.63 -8.76
C VAL A 192 7.77 20.90 -9.52
N ALA A 193 7.25 21.90 -8.82
CA ALA A 193 6.89 23.18 -9.45
C ALA A 193 8.10 23.87 -10.10
N ALA A 194 9.24 23.90 -9.43
CA ALA A 194 10.48 24.46 -9.98
C ALA A 194 11.01 23.69 -11.20
N ALA A 195 10.83 22.36 -11.23
CA ALA A 195 11.22 21.55 -12.38
C ALA A 195 10.32 21.77 -13.60
N LYS A 196 9.00 21.99 -13.38
CA LYS A 196 8.03 22.27 -14.45
C LYS A 196 8.12 23.68 -15.02
N ALA A 197 8.79 24.61 -14.34
CA ALA A 197 8.98 25.99 -14.77
C ALA A 197 10.22 26.20 -15.67
N LYS A 198 11.03 25.18 -15.88
CA LYS A 198 12.21 25.17 -16.79
C LYS A 198 11.87 24.62 -18.15
#